data_7785e0e244def6cb908a7dfd32b9cb98
#
_entry.id   7785e0e244def6cb908a7dfd32b9cb98
#
_cell.length_a   1.000
_cell.length_b   1.000
_cell.length_c   1.000
_cell.angle_alpha   90.00
_cell.angle_beta   90.00
_cell.angle_gamma   90.00
#
_symmetry.space_group_name_H-M   'P 1'
#
loop_
_entity.id
_entity.type
_entity.pdbx_description
1 polymer ?
#
loop_
_entity_poly.entity_id
_entity_poly.type
_entity_poly.pdbx_seq_one_letter_code
_entity_poly.pdbx_strand_id
1 'polypeptide(L)'
;MSHLPEAPASPPARPPEAVALFNTVLTSELLVNACWAKAQQGTTGLAWPAAYLILPLTLHPETRDSLPRDRRITLARWAVRNHDLLADMEYRVANMALPTKRAIRHGLRAGRLGLEGTNLVALARPKSATSQWPTELSASVKAARFCGQWFNAIETHMAFELLGIGG
;
A
#
# COMPACT_ATOMS: atom_id res chain seq x y z
N MET A 1 -9.46 -39.93 39.51
CA MET A 1 -8.61 -38.85 39.00
C MET A 1 -9.15 -38.45 37.64
N SER A 2 -9.94 -37.41 37.60
CA SER A 2 -10.55 -36.93 36.35
C SER A 2 -9.56 -36.04 35.62
N HIS A 3 -9.10 -36.50 34.48
CA HIS A 3 -8.35 -35.67 33.53
C HIS A 3 -9.32 -34.67 32.90
N LEU A 4 -9.22 -33.42 33.27
CA LEU A 4 -9.86 -32.31 32.54
C LEU A 4 -9.15 -32.20 31.18
N PRO A 5 -9.90 -32.14 30.04
CA PRO A 5 -9.28 -31.92 28.76
C PRO A 5 -8.66 -30.52 28.73
N GLU A 6 -7.37 -30.49 28.34
CA GLU A 6 -6.61 -29.27 28.11
C GLU A 6 -7.36 -28.40 27.06
N ALA A 7 -7.64 -27.15 27.39
CA ALA A 7 -8.29 -26.22 26.46
C ALA A 7 -7.47 -26.13 25.19
N PRO A 8 -8.11 -26.11 24.00
CA PRO A 8 -7.36 -26.00 22.73
C PRO A 8 -6.56 -24.72 22.73
N ALA A 9 -5.27 -24.85 22.41
CA ALA A 9 -4.35 -23.72 22.30
C ALA A 9 -4.97 -22.67 21.33
N SER A 10 -4.99 -21.41 21.77
CA SER A 10 -5.44 -20.30 20.92
C SER A 10 -4.66 -20.31 19.60
N PRO A 11 -5.35 -20.16 18.46
CA PRO A 11 -4.65 -20.10 17.19
C PRO A 11 -3.62 -18.97 17.22
N PRO A 12 -2.45 -19.17 16.57
CA PRO A 12 -1.41 -18.14 16.54
C PRO A 12 -1.98 -16.83 15.98
N ALA A 13 -1.65 -15.71 16.64
CA ALA A 13 -2.06 -14.39 16.18
C ALA A 13 -1.59 -14.21 14.74
N ARG A 14 -2.53 -13.85 13.85
CA ARG A 14 -2.21 -13.57 12.45
C ARG A 14 -1.25 -12.38 12.37
N PRO A 15 -0.23 -12.44 11.51
CA PRO A 15 0.64 -11.28 11.28
C PRO A 15 -0.19 -10.02 10.96
N PRO A 16 0.23 -8.83 11.39
CA PRO A 16 -0.47 -7.58 11.12
C PRO A 16 -0.80 -7.37 9.63
N GLU A 17 0.06 -7.82 8.74
CA GLU A 17 -0.12 -7.82 7.29
C GLU A 17 -1.33 -8.65 6.86
N ALA A 18 -1.48 -9.85 7.43
CA ALA A 18 -2.61 -10.72 7.10
C ALA A 18 -3.94 -10.13 7.56
N VAL A 19 -3.97 -9.43 8.70
CA VAL A 19 -5.16 -8.72 9.18
C VAL A 19 -5.51 -7.57 8.25
N ALA A 20 -4.52 -6.79 7.81
CA ALA A 20 -4.72 -5.69 6.87
C ALA A 20 -5.21 -6.19 5.51
N LEU A 21 -4.70 -7.32 5.01
CA LEU A 21 -5.13 -7.96 3.76
C LEU A 21 -6.62 -8.30 3.72
N PHE A 22 -7.19 -8.66 4.87
CA PHE A 22 -8.62 -9.00 4.98
C PHE A 22 -9.51 -7.79 5.23
N ASN A 23 -8.93 -6.62 5.54
CA ASN A 23 -9.69 -5.40 5.76
C ASN A 23 -9.75 -4.53 4.51
N THR A 24 -10.74 -4.77 3.67
CA THR A 24 -10.95 -4.04 2.41
C THR A 24 -11.14 -2.54 2.63
N VAL A 25 -11.75 -2.12 3.73
CA VAL A 25 -11.92 -0.69 4.07
C VAL A 25 -10.56 -0.04 4.29
N LEU A 26 -9.70 -0.67 5.09
CA LEU A 26 -8.36 -0.17 5.37
C LEU A 26 -7.50 -0.09 4.10
N THR A 27 -7.46 -1.16 3.32
CA THR A 27 -6.67 -1.21 2.07
C THR A 27 -7.18 -0.18 1.06
N SER A 28 -8.48 0.04 1.00
CA SER A 28 -9.08 1.10 0.18
C SER A 28 -8.64 2.50 0.65
N GLU A 29 -8.64 2.76 1.95
CA GLU A 29 -8.19 4.05 2.50
C GLU A 29 -6.68 4.30 2.25
N LEU A 30 -5.85 3.27 2.20
CA LEU A 30 -4.45 3.42 1.79
C LEU A 30 -4.35 3.89 0.33
N LEU A 31 -5.16 3.34 -0.58
CA LEU A 31 -5.22 3.80 -1.96
C LEU A 31 -5.76 5.24 -2.06
N VAL A 32 -6.78 5.59 -1.30
CA VAL A 32 -7.30 6.97 -1.23
C VAL A 32 -6.20 7.94 -0.79
N ASN A 33 -5.41 7.58 0.22
CA ASN A 33 -4.30 8.40 0.69
C ASN A 33 -3.21 8.57 -0.36
N ALA A 34 -2.87 7.53 -1.10
CA ALA A 34 -1.90 7.61 -2.19
C ALA A 34 -2.38 8.53 -3.31
N CYS A 35 -3.63 8.36 -3.76
CA CYS A 35 -4.24 9.22 -4.79
C CYS A 35 -4.35 10.66 -4.35
N TRP A 36 -4.76 10.92 -3.11
CA TRP A 36 -4.84 12.25 -2.54
C TRP A 36 -3.48 12.94 -2.53
N ALA A 37 -2.45 12.27 -2.01
CA ALA A 37 -1.11 12.81 -1.91
C ALA A 37 -0.52 13.12 -3.29
N LYS A 38 -0.80 12.28 -4.31
CA LYS A 38 -0.39 12.54 -5.68
C LYS A 38 -1.04 13.79 -6.25
N ALA A 39 -2.33 13.97 -6.04
CA ALA A 39 -3.08 15.14 -6.52
C ALA A 39 -2.57 16.45 -5.92
N GLN A 40 -2.02 16.45 -4.71
CA GLN A 40 -1.42 17.63 -4.08
C GLN A 40 -0.17 18.15 -4.83
N GLN A 41 0.36 17.39 -5.78
CA GLN A 41 1.51 17.78 -6.62
C GLN A 41 1.10 18.33 -7.99
N GLY A 42 -0.17 18.65 -8.18
CA GLY A 42 -0.68 19.26 -9.41
C GLY A 42 -0.88 18.30 -10.56
N THR A 43 -0.93 16.99 -10.30
CA THR A 43 -1.20 15.96 -11.31
C THR A 43 -2.53 15.27 -11.09
N THR A 44 -3.14 14.84 -12.19
CA THR A 44 -4.42 14.13 -12.16
C THR A 44 -4.22 12.66 -11.77
N GLY A 45 -4.50 12.33 -10.52
CA GLY A 45 -4.65 10.96 -10.07
C GLY A 45 -3.43 10.03 -10.19
N LEU A 46 -3.63 8.80 -9.76
CA LEU A 46 -2.67 7.71 -9.82
C LEU A 46 -3.05 6.77 -10.96
N ALA A 47 -2.13 6.51 -11.91
CA ALA A 47 -2.38 5.52 -12.95
C ALA A 47 -2.84 4.20 -12.31
N TRP A 48 -3.94 3.62 -12.80
CA TRP A 48 -4.55 2.46 -12.14
C TRP A 48 -3.59 1.27 -11.95
N PRO A 49 -2.62 0.99 -12.85
CA PRO A 49 -1.65 -0.08 -12.60
C PRO A 49 -0.72 0.23 -11.43
N ALA A 50 -0.34 1.49 -11.21
CA ALA A 50 0.51 1.87 -10.09
C ALA A 50 -0.16 1.62 -8.73
N ALA A 51 -1.49 1.58 -8.66
CA ALA A 51 -2.22 1.21 -7.44
C ALA A 51 -1.84 -0.18 -6.92
N TYR A 52 -1.45 -1.10 -7.81
CA TYR A 52 -1.01 -2.46 -7.44
C TYR A 52 0.35 -2.50 -6.76
N LEU A 53 1.11 -1.41 -6.80
CA LEU A 53 2.38 -1.26 -6.08
C LEU A 53 2.20 -0.68 -4.67
N ILE A 54 1.10 0.00 -4.41
CA ILE A 54 0.88 0.72 -3.14
C ILE A 54 0.84 -0.26 -1.96
N LEU A 55 -0.02 -1.27 -2.01
CA LEU A 55 -0.20 -2.21 -0.89
C LEU A 55 1.06 -3.04 -0.61
N PRO A 56 1.74 -3.64 -1.63
CA PRO A 56 2.98 -4.37 -1.40
C PRO A 56 4.10 -3.54 -0.77
N LEU A 57 4.17 -2.25 -1.08
CA LEU A 57 5.18 -1.35 -0.52
C LEU A 57 4.83 -0.88 0.89
N THR A 58 3.54 -0.70 1.18
CA THR A 58 3.09 -0.06 2.42
C THR A 58 2.76 -1.03 3.53
N LEU A 59 2.33 -2.25 3.21
CA LEU A 59 1.92 -3.26 4.18
C LEU A 59 3.04 -4.21 4.60
N HIS A 60 4.13 -4.29 3.84
CA HIS A 60 5.31 -5.06 4.23
C HIS A 60 6.18 -4.21 5.16
N PRO A 61 6.32 -4.54 6.45
CA PRO A 61 6.96 -3.66 7.43
C PRO A 61 8.38 -3.28 7.07
N GLU A 62 9.22 -4.24 6.69
CA GLU A 62 10.63 -3.97 6.33
C GLU A 62 10.74 -3.03 5.13
N THR A 63 9.93 -3.25 4.10
CA THR A 63 9.89 -2.37 2.92
C THR A 63 9.41 -0.98 3.30
N ARG A 64 8.30 -0.89 4.02
CA ARG A 64 7.74 0.37 4.50
C ARG A 64 8.75 1.18 5.32
N ASP A 65 9.43 0.52 6.25
CA ASP A 65 10.39 1.17 7.14
C ASP A 65 11.67 1.60 6.41
N SER A 66 11.99 0.98 5.26
CA SER A 66 13.11 1.35 4.40
C SER A 66 12.82 2.53 3.45
N LEU A 67 11.55 2.91 3.31
CA LEU A 67 11.18 4.03 2.42
C LEU A 67 11.91 5.31 2.83
N PRO A 68 12.42 6.10 1.86
CA PRO A 68 13.14 7.31 2.19
C PRO A 68 12.22 8.33 2.87
N ARG A 69 12.80 9.13 3.76
CA ARG A 69 12.11 10.27 4.36
C ARG A 69 12.11 11.50 3.45
N ASP A 70 13.03 11.52 2.49
CA ASP A 70 13.20 12.61 1.54
C ASP A 70 12.75 12.17 0.14
N ARG A 71 11.78 12.87 -0.43
CA ARG A 71 11.24 12.62 -1.78
C ARG A 71 12.25 12.90 -2.91
N ARG A 72 13.35 13.57 -2.62
CA ARG A 72 14.45 13.78 -3.58
C ARG A 72 15.21 12.48 -3.86
N ILE A 73 15.09 11.48 -2.99
CA ILE A 73 15.63 10.15 -3.28
C ILE A 73 14.69 9.48 -4.28
N THR A 74 15.20 9.22 -5.48
CA THR A 74 14.44 8.61 -6.56
C THR A 74 14.14 7.13 -6.28
N LEU A 75 13.08 6.60 -6.89
CA LEU A 75 12.74 5.17 -6.83
C LEU A 75 13.92 4.31 -7.27
N ALA A 76 14.59 4.67 -8.37
CA ALA A 76 15.76 3.96 -8.89
C ALA A 76 16.89 3.88 -7.84
N ARG A 77 17.21 5.00 -7.20
CA ARG A 77 18.27 5.04 -6.18
C ARG A 77 17.91 4.20 -4.95
N TRP A 78 16.66 4.25 -4.53
CA TRP A 78 16.19 3.44 -3.41
C TRP A 78 16.17 1.95 -3.76
N ALA A 79 15.68 1.57 -4.95
CA ALA A 79 15.62 0.19 -5.41
C ALA A 79 17.01 -0.47 -5.46
N VAL A 80 18.02 0.23 -5.98
CA VAL A 80 19.40 -0.27 -5.98
C VAL A 80 19.94 -0.52 -4.57
N ARG A 81 19.63 0.36 -3.62
CA ARG A 81 20.09 0.22 -2.22
C ARG A 81 19.35 -0.85 -1.44
N ASN A 82 18.16 -1.20 -1.85
CA ASN A 82 17.27 -2.12 -1.15
C ASN A 82 16.89 -3.33 -2.01
N HIS A 83 17.78 -3.73 -2.94
CA HIS A 83 17.51 -4.83 -3.87
C HIS A 83 17.15 -6.14 -3.15
N ASP A 84 17.71 -6.40 -1.97
CA ASP A 84 17.39 -7.59 -1.17
C ASP A 84 15.92 -7.60 -0.72
N LEU A 85 15.36 -6.44 -0.37
CA LEU A 85 13.94 -6.28 -0.01
C LEU A 85 13.01 -6.44 -1.22
N LEU A 86 13.55 -6.32 -2.43
CA LEU A 86 12.78 -6.42 -3.68
C LEU A 86 12.84 -7.82 -4.31
N ALA A 87 13.62 -8.74 -3.75
CA ALA A 87 13.81 -10.08 -4.31
C ALA A 87 12.50 -10.86 -4.47
N ASP A 88 11.52 -10.65 -3.60
CA ASP A 88 10.20 -11.28 -3.63
C ASP A 88 9.07 -10.32 -4.05
N MET A 89 9.39 -9.14 -4.57
CA MET A 89 8.41 -8.10 -4.87
C MET A 89 7.37 -8.55 -5.90
N GLU A 90 7.79 -9.23 -6.95
CA GLU A 90 6.87 -9.78 -7.95
C GLU A 90 5.85 -10.74 -7.32
N TYR A 91 6.31 -11.62 -6.45
CA TYR A 91 5.45 -12.55 -5.69
C TYR A 91 4.48 -11.78 -4.78
N ARG A 92 4.96 -10.76 -4.06
CA ARG A 92 4.12 -9.92 -3.21
C ARG A 92 3.06 -9.17 -4.00
N VAL A 93 3.42 -8.61 -5.14
CA VAL A 93 2.46 -7.92 -6.04
C VAL A 93 1.40 -8.90 -6.54
N ALA A 94 1.80 -10.08 -6.98
CA ALA A 94 0.87 -11.12 -7.42
C ALA A 94 -0.12 -11.54 -6.30
N ASN A 95 0.37 -11.76 -5.08
CA ASN A 95 -0.47 -12.11 -3.94
C ASN A 95 -1.40 -10.98 -3.49
N MET A 96 -1.00 -9.73 -3.71
CA MET A 96 -1.77 -8.54 -3.36
C MET A 96 -2.72 -8.08 -4.48
N ALA A 97 -2.69 -8.71 -5.64
CA ALA A 97 -3.50 -8.31 -6.79
C ALA A 97 -5.01 -8.36 -6.48
N LEU A 98 -5.49 -9.45 -5.91
CA LEU A 98 -6.91 -9.57 -5.55
C LEU A 98 -7.34 -8.64 -4.41
N PRO A 99 -6.60 -8.52 -3.29
CA PRO A 99 -6.85 -7.49 -2.29
C PRO A 99 -6.88 -6.07 -2.86
N THR A 100 -5.94 -5.71 -3.73
CA THR A 100 -5.89 -4.40 -4.38
C THR A 100 -7.14 -4.16 -5.24
N LYS A 101 -7.54 -5.14 -6.04
CA LYS A 101 -8.75 -5.06 -6.86
C LYS A 101 -10.01 -4.87 -6.00
N ARG A 102 -10.11 -5.57 -4.88
CA ARG A 102 -11.21 -5.41 -3.93
C ARG A 102 -11.21 -4.02 -3.29
N ALA A 103 -10.04 -3.52 -2.92
CA ALA A 103 -9.86 -2.19 -2.35
C ALA A 103 -10.29 -1.08 -3.33
N ILE A 104 -9.89 -1.18 -4.59
CA ILE A 104 -10.31 -0.25 -5.66
C ILE A 104 -11.83 -0.27 -5.80
N ARG A 105 -12.43 -1.46 -5.95
CA ARG A 105 -13.89 -1.60 -6.08
C ARG A 105 -14.64 -1.03 -4.89
N HIS A 106 -14.15 -1.28 -3.68
CA HIS A 106 -14.74 -0.72 -2.46
C HIS A 106 -14.68 0.80 -2.48
N GLY A 107 -13.52 1.37 -2.78
CA GLY A 107 -13.33 2.83 -2.85
C GLY A 107 -14.24 3.50 -3.87
N LEU A 108 -14.40 2.88 -5.05
CA LEU A 108 -15.30 3.37 -6.09
C LEU A 108 -16.77 3.33 -5.64
N ARG A 109 -17.21 2.22 -5.06
CA ARG A 109 -18.59 2.06 -4.55
C ARG A 109 -18.91 2.98 -3.38
N ALA A 110 -17.94 3.20 -2.51
CA ALA A 110 -18.09 4.07 -1.34
C ALA A 110 -17.96 5.58 -1.69
N GLY A 111 -17.73 5.93 -2.95
CA GLY A 111 -17.53 7.33 -3.36
C GLY A 111 -16.24 7.94 -2.81
N ARG A 112 -15.26 7.13 -2.44
CA ARG A 112 -13.96 7.57 -1.93
C ARG A 112 -12.93 7.70 -3.05
N LEU A 113 -13.03 6.84 -4.06
CA LEU A 113 -12.24 6.86 -5.28
C LEU A 113 -13.13 7.14 -6.49
N GLY A 114 -12.57 7.76 -7.49
CA GLY A 114 -13.16 7.95 -8.82
C GLY A 114 -12.15 7.58 -9.90
N LEU A 115 -12.61 7.65 -11.14
CA LEU A 115 -11.79 7.44 -12.34
C LEU A 115 -11.80 8.72 -13.17
N GLU A 116 -10.63 9.19 -13.55
CA GLU A 116 -10.42 10.22 -14.57
C GLU A 116 -9.54 9.64 -15.67
N GLY A 117 -10.16 9.27 -16.81
CA GLY A 117 -9.49 8.47 -17.83
C GLY A 117 -9.03 7.13 -17.26
N THR A 118 -7.74 6.87 -17.29
CA THR A 118 -7.11 5.66 -16.71
C THR A 118 -6.53 5.87 -15.32
N ASN A 119 -6.80 7.02 -14.70
CA ASN A 119 -6.26 7.36 -13.39
C ASN A 119 -7.30 7.21 -12.29
N LEU A 120 -6.87 6.67 -11.15
CA LEU A 120 -7.63 6.69 -9.91
C LEU A 120 -7.44 8.05 -9.23
N VAL A 121 -8.53 8.64 -8.78
CA VAL A 121 -8.53 9.93 -8.07
C VAL A 121 -9.21 9.78 -6.72
N ALA A 122 -8.73 10.51 -5.71
CA ALA A 122 -9.41 10.61 -4.43
C ALA A 122 -10.54 11.64 -4.54
N LEU A 123 -11.76 11.24 -4.23
CA LEU A 123 -12.96 12.11 -4.30
C LEU A 123 -13.16 12.94 -3.03
N ALA A 124 -12.51 12.56 -1.93
CA ALA A 124 -12.59 13.27 -0.67
C ALA A 124 -11.24 13.23 0.05
N ARG A 125 -10.98 14.25 0.85
CA ARG A 125 -9.80 14.32 1.69
C ARG A 125 -9.81 13.17 2.70
N PRO A 126 -8.76 12.34 2.78
CA PRO A 126 -8.66 11.29 3.78
C PRO A 126 -8.49 11.90 5.18
N LYS A 127 -8.94 11.15 6.19
CA LYS A 127 -8.74 11.54 7.60
C LYS A 127 -7.25 11.59 7.92
N SER A 128 -6.85 12.59 8.66
CA SER A 128 -5.49 12.66 9.20
C SER A 128 -5.31 11.67 10.33
N ALA A 129 -4.12 11.08 10.43
CA ALA A 129 -3.75 10.24 11.56
C ALA A 129 -3.83 11.04 12.86
N THR A 130 -4.36 10.44 13.91
CA THR A 130 -4.40 10.99 15.25
C THR A 130 -3.52 10.17 16.18
N SER A 131 -3.21 10.70 17.36
CA SER A 131 -2.47 9.97 18.40
C SER A 131 -3.19 8.70 18.90
N GLN A 132 -4.49 8.58 18.62
CA GLN A 132 -5.30 7.42 18.98
C GLN A 132 -5.20 6.27 17.97
N TRP A 133 -4.61 6.52 16.78
CA TRP A 133 -4.44 5.47 15.79
C TRP A 133 -3.31 4.52 16.17
N PRO A 134 -3.46 3.22 15.92
CA PRO A 134 -2.35 2.29 16.05
C PRO A 134 -1.12 2.77 15.24
N THR A 135 0.06 2.61 15.80
CA THR A 135 1.32 3.05 15.18
C THR A 135 1.50 2.45 13.77
N GLU A 136 1.18 1.17 13.60
CA GLU A 136 1.25 0.48 12.31
C GLU A 136 0.33 1.10 11.25
N LEU A 137 -0.89 1.46 11.64
CA LEU A 137 -1.84 2.12 10.74
C LEU A 137 -1.32 3.49 10.31
N SER A 138 -0.85 4.29 11.25
CA SER A 138 -0.27 5.61 10.97
C SER A 138 0.95 5.50 10.04
N ALA A 139 1.82 4.52 10.26
CA ALA A 139 2.98 4.26 9.42
C ALA A 139 2.57 3.86 8.00
N SER A 140 1.58 2.98 7.85
CA SER A 140 1.08 2.54 6.55
C SER A 140 0.43 3.67 5.76
N VAL A 141 -0.35 4.53 6.41
CA VAL A 141 -0.95 5.72 5.78
C VAL A 141 0.13 6.70 5.32
N LYS A 142 1.12 6.97 6.16
CA LYS A 142 2.26 7.83 5.80
C LYS A 142 3.02 7.28 4.60
N ALA A 143 3.29 5.97 4.58
CA ALA A 143 3.93 5.28 3.48
C ALA A 143 3.11 5.34 2.19
N ALA A 144 1.79 5.15 2.25
CA ALA A 144 0.91 5.25 1.09
C ALA A 144 0.93 6.64 0.47
N ARG A 145 0.88 7.68 1.28
CA ARG A 145 1.03 9.08 0.82
C ARG A 145 2.38 9.33 0.17
N PHE A 146 3.45 8.83 0.77
CA PHE A 146 4.79 8.94 0.20
C PHE A 146 4.88 8.25 -1.18
N CYS A 147 4.39 7.03 -1.30
CA CYS A 147 4.38 6.29 -2.57
C CYS A 147 3.57 7.02 -3.64
N GLY A 148 2.39 7.56 -3.31
CA GLY A 148 1.58 8.34 -4.23
C GLY A 148 2.33 9.55 -4.80
N GLN A 149 3.04 10.27 -3.96
CA GLN A 149 3.89 11.39 -4.38
C GLN A 149 5.11 10.94 -5.19
N TRP A 150 5.69 9.80 -4.81
CA TRP A 150 6.89 9.26 -5.42
C TRP A 150 6.67 8.82 -6.86
N PHE A 151 5.53 8.17 -7.13
CA PHE A 151 5.15 7.73 -8.48
C PHE A 151 4.74 8.87 -9.42
N ASN A 152 4.77 10.11 -8.95
CA ASN A 152 4.53 11.28 -9.81
C ASN A 152 5.68 11.55 -10.80
N ALA A 153 6.89 11.20 -10.41
CA ALA A 153 8.12 11.54 -11.15
C ALA A 153 8.56 10.42 -12.11
N ILE A 154 7.80 9.33 -12.24
CA ILE A 154 8.22 8.16 -13.01
C ILE A 154 7.04 7.56 -13.78
N GLU A 155 7.30 7.10 -14.99
CA GLU A 155 6.35 6.32 -15.78
C GLU A 155 6.03 5.00 -15.09
N THR A 156 4.77 4.57 -15.11
CA THR A 156 4.32 3.40 -14.35
C THR A 156 5.08 2.13 -14.73
N HIS A 157 5.32 1.88 -16.04
CA HIS A 157 6.07 0.70 -16.48
C HIS A 157 7.50 0.70 -15.94
N MET A 158 8.16 1.87 -15.88
CA MET A 158 9.49 1.99 -15.30
C MET A 158 9.48 1.68 -13.81
N ALA A 159 8.42 2.07 -13.09
CA ALA A 159 8.29 1.72 -11.68
C ALA A 159 8.21 0.20 -11.47
N PHE A 160 7.47 -0.51 -12.30
CA PHE A 160 7.42 -1.98 -12.26
C PHE A 160 8.79 -2.60 -12.53
N GLU A 161 9.49 -2.17 -13.57
CA GLU A 161 10.83 -2.68 -13.90
C GLU A 161 11.84 -2.44 -12.77
N LEU A 162 11.87 -1.22 -12.21
CA LEU A 162 12.77 -0.88 -11.10
C LEU A 162 12.50 -1.70 -9.83
N LEU A 163 11.26 -2.12 -9.63
CA LEU A 163 10.86 -2.98 -8.52
C LEU A 163 11.04 -4.48 -8.82
N GLY A 164 11.57 -4.83 -9.99
CA GLY A 164 11.83 -6.22 -10.38
C GLY A 164 10.59 -7.00 -10.78
N ILE A 165 9.57 -6.32 -11.33
CA ILE A 165 8.31 -6.93 -11.73
C ILE A 165 8.22 -6.94 -13.26
N GLY A 166 7.96 -8.12 -13.84
CA GLY A 166 7.77 -8.26 -15.29
C GLY A 166 9.05 -8.44 -16.11
N GLY A 167 10.10 -8.99 -15.49
CA GLY A 167 11.33 -9.45 -16.16
C GLY A 167 11.18 -10.84 -16.75
#